data_8e7fcbc84aa52383566c4221ac31abcd
#
_entry.id   8e7fcbc84aa52383566c4221ac31abcd
#
_cell.length_a   1.000
_cell.length_b   1.000
_cell.length_c   1.000
_cell.angle_alpha   90.00
_cell.angle_beta   90.00
_cell.angle_gamma   90.00
#
_symmetry.space_group_name_H-M   'P 1'
#
loop_
_entity.id
_entity.type
_entity.pdbx_description
1 polymer ?
#
loop_
_entity_poly.entity_id
_entity_poly.type
_entity_poly.pdbx_seq_one_letter_code
_entity_poly.pdbx_strand_id
1 'polypeptide(L)'
;MIAVSAPIRRQSLWLGLLALGLFSAGVYQQAAIGFDSRFVLFAQEMLRHGPTVFPTTYGQPYADYSALSTLFIWVLSLPFGQVNSLSAWLPSAIAGAVIVTLMYRLLAPYSPRWALLSIALMLMTNTFVTEVRAVSQDLMLAAIAFAVFYLGYAADHFSAPRRWLLIFALLLLGFAVRGPIGLVVPTGMLCSYWLLNRQWQRLFGFGLTAAVLLAASVGMLLWLAESRGGPLFMQDVVRMQFLGRMDGSEGVSGSLYYFTGSLGNYALAYPLALLVLAAVWLPHQRQAGPALRLLQYCTAAALIVMVGLSIPQAKKARYLLPMLPMAAIIAAYPFQVAGGRVFVWLRGLMQGVWLLTPCVLIGVLLYAHRRFPEQLTSITSMLIILAALQVIALATLFRPRWRAQTLAFCAVLALWSVYILVFEPVERRLYDTQTFSRAAFALVQNDPAPLVLHGMGKDAKAIKFMVNIDKDLQPLFTESIQELEQLQLPAWLMMDARDYRALQGSPFAAVPPVLSGRFDKDDYVLLHLNLPSQMPSP
;
A
#
# COMPACT_ATOMS: atom_id res chain seq x y z
N MET A 1 28.02 17.43 -16.84
CA MET A 1 26.99 17.38 -15.79
C MET A 1 25.78 18.17 -16.25
N ILE A 2 24.57 17.63 -16.11
CA ILE A 2 23.31 18.28 -16.52
C ILE A 2 22.76 19.00 -15.29
N ALA A 3 22.47 20.29 -15.36
CA ALA A 3 21.84 21.01 -14.25
C ALA A 3 20.32 20.82 -14.27
N VAL A 4 19.72 20.50 -13.12
CA VAL A 4 18.25 20.53 -12.98
C VAL A 4 17.81 21.99 -12.93
N SER A 5 17.26 22.46 -14.05
CA SER A 5 16.84 23.87 -14.21
C SER A 5 15.68 24.25 -13.27
N ALA A 6 15.54 25.54 -12.96
CA ALA A 6 14.44 26.06 -12.15
C ALA A 6 13.04 25.67 -12.70
N PRO A 7 12.78 25.72 -14.04
CA PRO A 7 11.53 25.23 -14.61
C PRO A 7 11.23 23.77 -14.28
N ILE A 8 12.21 22.86 -14.39
CA ILE A 8 12.03 21.44 -14.07
C ILE A 8 11.63 21.25 -12.60
N ARG A 9 12.28 22.01 -11.69
CA ARG A 9 11.94 21.97 -10.26
C ARG A 9 10.50 22.40 -10.02
N ARG A 10 10.08 23.50 -10.64
CA ARG A 10 8.69 24.00 -10.52
C ARG A 10 7.68 23.00 -11.11
N GLN A 11 7.93 22.49 -12.31
CA GLN A 11 7.07 21.49 -12.95
C GLN A 11 6.94 20.22 -12.13
N SER A 12 8.05 19.72 -11.55
CA SER A 12 8.02 18.52 -10.71
C SER A 12 7.16 18.70 -9.46
N LEU A 13 7.19 19.88 -8.83
CA LEU A 13 6.36 20.20 -7.68
C LEU A 13 4.88 20.25 -8.05
N TRP A 14 4.53 20.91 -9.17
CA TRP A 14 3.15 20.94 -9.65
C TRP A 14 2.62 19.55 -9.99
N LEU A 15 3.43 18.69 -10.63
CA LEU A 15 3.05 17.30 -10.90
C LEU A 15 2.84 16.50 -9.60
N GLY A 16 3.70 16.71 -8.59
CA GLY A 16 3.52 16.11 -7.27
C GLY A 16 2.24 16.57 -6.59
N LEU A 17 1.91 17.87 -6.64
CA LEU A 17 0.67 18.40 -6.08
C LEU A 17 -0.57 17.89 -6.81
N LEU A 18 -0.53 17.83 -8.15
CA LEU A 18 -1.61 17.23 -8.93
C LEU A 18 -1.80 15.73 -8.61
N ALA A 19 -0.69 15.00 -8.46
CA ALA A 19 -0.72 13.60 -8.05
C ALA A 19 -1.31 13.44 -6.65
N LEU A 20 -0.89 14.29 -5.69
CA LEU A 20 -1.46 14.29 -4.33
C LEU A 20 -2.97 14.56 -4.36
N GLY A 21 -3.43 15.53 -5.15
CA GLY A 21 -4.85 15.80 -5.36
C GLY A 21 -5.60 14.59 -5.92
N LEU A 22 -5.03 13.92 -6.93
CA LEU A 22 -5.61 12.70 -7.51
C LEU A 22 -5.69 11.57 -6.48
N PHE A 23 -4.60 11.34 -5.73
CA PHE A 23 -4.54 10.27 -4.73
C PHE A 23 -5.46 10.50 -3.52
N SER A 24 -5.77 11.75 -3.21
CA SER A 24 -6.65 12.14 -2.10
C SER A 24 -8.10 12.36 -2.52
N ALA A 25 -8.42 12.32 -3.83
CA ALA A 25 -9.78 12.58 -4.31
C ALA A 25 -10.77 11.53 -3.78
N GLY A 26 -11.84 11.96 -3.11
CA GLY A 26 -12.91 11.10 -2.58
C GLY A 26 -12.53 10.24 -1.37
N VAL A 27 -11.30 10.32 -0.86
CA VAL A 27 -10.80 9.48 0.25
C VAL A 27 -11.59 9.69 1.54
N TYR A 28 -12.11 10.88 1.81
CA TYR A 28 -12.88 11.17 3.01
C TYR A 28 -14.18 10.36 3.16
N GLN A 29 -14.67 9.76 2.07
CA GLN A 29 -15.86 8.91 2.07
C GLN A 29 -15.54 7.42 2.28
N GLN A 30 -14.28 7.05 2.29
CA GLN A 30 -13.86 5.65 2.43
C GLN A 30 -13.95 5.17 3.88
N ALA A 31 -14.20 3.87 4.06
CA ALA A 31 -14.12 3.21 5.35
C ALA A 31 -12.80 2.46 5.48
N ALA A 32 -12.26 2.39 6.70
CA ALA A 32 -11.12 1.53 6.98
C ALA A 32 -11.54 0.07 6.93
N ILE A 33 -11.08 -0.66 5.92
CA ILE A 33 -11.39 -2.06 5.69
C ILE A 33 -10.08 -2.88 5.56
N GLY A 34 -10.17 -4.17 5.78
CA GLY A 34 -9.04 -5.06 5.61
C GLY A 34 -7.85 -4.70 6.49
N PHE A 35 -6.68 -4.65 5.89
CA PHE A 35 -5.42 -4.40 6.59
C PHE A 35 -5.32 -2.98 7.18
N ASP A 36 -5.96 -2.00 6.57
CA ASP A 36 -5.95 -0.60 7.03
C ASP A 36 -6.57 -0.42 8.41
N SER A 37 -7.56 -1.24 8.74
CA SER A 37 -8.24 -1.21 10.04
C SER A 37 -7.27 -1.25 11.21
N ARG A 38 -6.20 -2.03 11.11
CA ARG A 38 -5.18 -2.17 12.17
C ARG A 38 -4.46 -0.85 12.44
N PHE A 39 -4.01 -0.16 11.41
CA PHE A 39 -3.29 1.11 11.58
C PHE A 39 -4.22 2.24 12.04
N VAL A 40 -5.48 2.19 11.62
CA VAL A 40 -6.49 3.13 12.10
C VAL A 40 -6.74 2.92 13.58
N LEU A 41 -6.88 1.67 14.05
CA LEU A 41 -7.04 1.34 15.47
C LEU A 41 -5.83 1.82 16.28
N PHE A 42 -4.60 1.56 15.82
CA PHE A 42 -3.39 2.05 16.46
C PHE A 42 -3.38 3.58 16.63
N ALA A 43 -3.81 4.32 15.60
CA ALA A 43 -3.86 5.78 15.67
C ALA A 43 -4.99 6.27 16.57
N GLN A 44 -6.13 5.58 16.63
CA GLN A 44 -7.21 5.87 17.59
C GLN A 44 -6.74 5.67 19.04
N GLU A 45 -6.04 4.57 19.32
CA GLU A 45 -5.42 4.33 20.63
C GLU A 45 -4.43 5.45 21.01
N MET A 46 -3.59 5.89 20.06
CA MET A 46 -2.68 7.02 20.28
C MET A 46 -3.41 8.36 20.51
N LEU A 47 -4.57 8.58 19.91
CA LEU A 47 -5.37 9.78 20.18
C LEU A 47 -5.94 9.77 21.61
N ARG A 48 -6.32 8.61 22.13
CA ARG A 48 -6.90 8.44 23.47
C ARG A 48 -5.85 8.46 24.57
N HIS A 49 -4.75 7.72 24.38
CA HIS A 49 -3.77 7.46 25.43
C HIS A 49 -2.42 8.16 25.22
N GLY A 50 -2.28 8.91 24.12
CA GLY A 50 -1.03 9.56 23.72
C GLY A 50 -0.14 8.69 22.83
N PRO A 51 0.89 9.29 22.19
CA PRO A 51 1.78 8.60 21.28
C PRO A 51 2.69 7.63 22.03
N THR A 52 2.89 6.44 21.44
CA THR A 52 3.71 5.36 21.98
C THR A 52 4.77 4.91 20.99
N VAL A 53 5.86 4.29 21.48
CA VAL A 53 6.94 3.75 20.63
C VAL A 53 6.49 2.49 19.90
N PHE A 54 5.70 1.65 20.57
CA PHE A 54 5.02 0.51 19.93
C PHE A 54 3.53 0.85 19.87
N PRO A 55 2.85 0.57 18.74
CA PRO A 55 1.41 0.73 18.68
C PRO A 55 0.74 -0.17 19.71
N THR A 56 -0.47 0.19 20.13
CA THR A 56 -1.26 -0.62 21.07
C THR A 56 -2.54 -1.11 20.43
N THR A 57 -3.03 -2.26 20.87
CA THR A 57 -4.38 -2.75 20.65
C THR A 57 -4.96 -3.22 21.96
N TYR A 58 -6.18 -2.81 22.25
CA TYR A 58 -6.86 -3.18 23.51
C TYR A 58 -6.02 -2.84 24.76
N GLY A 59 -5.29 -1.73 24.73
CA GLY A 59 -4.40 -1.30 25.81
C GLY A 59 -3.08 -2.08 25.95
N GLN A 60 -2.81 -3.06 25.09
CA GLN A 60 -1.58 -3.88 25.11
C GLN A 60 -0.63 -3.51 23.96
N PRO A 61 0.70 -3.48 24.19
CA PRO A 61 1.68 -3.24 23.13
C PRO A 61 1.59 -4.29 22.01
N TYR A 62 1.73 -3.84 20.77
CA TYR A 62 1.68 -4.68 19.58
C TYR A 62 3.08 -4.85 18.96
N ALA A 63 3.52 -6.11 18.78
CA ALA A 63 4.90 -6.43 18.47
C ALA A 63 5.30 -6.30 16.99
N ASP A 64 4.36 -6.40 16.03
CA ASP A 64 4.68 -6.56 14.60
C ASP A 64 5.07 -5.25 13.91
N TYR A 65 4.63 -4.08 14.39
CA TYR A 65 4.85 -2.80 13.69
C TYR A 65 5.55 -1.77 14.57
N SER A 66 6.41 -0.96 13.93
CA SER A 66 6.91 0.26 14.57
C SER A 66 5.85 1.36 14.54
N ALA A 67 5.85 2.20 15.56
CA ALA A 67 4.84 3.23 15.71
C ALA A 67 4.94 4.37 14.68
N LEU A 68 6.06 4.55 13.97
CA LEU A 68 6.28 5.78 13.19
C LEU A 68 5.26 6.00 12.07
N SER A 69 4.87 4.93 11.35
CA SER A 69 3.82 5.05 10.33
C SER A 69 2.48 5.46 10.94
N THR A 70 2.18 4.96 12.13
CA THR A 70 0.98 5.32 12.90
C THR A 70 1.09 6.73 13.47
N LEU A 71 2.27 7.18 13.89
CA LEU A 71 2.51 8.56 14.34
C LEU A 71 2.21 9.59 13.23
N PHE A 72 2.48 9.28 11.97
CA PHE A 72 2.07 10.16 10.87
C PHE A 72 0.55 10.28 10.79
N ILE A 73 -0.18 9.18 10.93
CA ILE A 73 -1.65 9.20 10.96
C ILE A 73 -2.14 9.99 12.19
N TRP A 74 -1.56 9.75 13.36
CA TRP A 74 -1.89 10.44 14.59
C TRP A 74 -1.71 11.96 14.46
N VAL A 75 -0.55 12.44 13.99
CA VAL A 75 -0.28 13.88 13.77
C VAL A 75 -1.30 14.50 12.82
N LEU A 76 -1.61 13.81 11.71
CA LEU A 76 -2.58 14.29 10.73
C LEU A 76 -4.02 14.23 11.23
N SER A 77 -4.29 13.46 12.28
CA SER A 77 -5.61 13.34 12.90
C SER A 77 -5.84 14.36 14.03
N LEU A 78 -4.77 14.95 14.59
CA LEU A 78 -4.88 15.94 15.69
C LEU A 78 -5.82 17.11 15.39
N PRO A 79 -5.81 17.72 14.17
CA PRO A 79 -6.72 18.82 13.85
C PRO A 79 -8.21 18.41 13.84
N PHE A 80 -8.50 17.12 13.67
CA PHE A 80 -9.86 16.59 13.58
C PHE A 80 -10.36 16.01 14.91
N GLY A 81 -9.49 15.80 15.88
CA GLY A 81 -9.80 15.11 17.14
C GLY A 81 -10.18 13.64 16.99
N GLN A 82 -10.17 13.10 15.77
CA GLN A 82 -10.51 11.71 15.43
C GLN A 82 -9.73 11.24 14.20
N VAL A 83 -9.51 9.94 14.08
CA VAL A 83 -8.94 9.36 12.87
C VAL A 83 -10.05 9.23 11.82
N ASN A 84 -9.85 9.87 10.68
CA ASN A 84 -10.71 9.74 9.51
C ASN A 84 -9.93 9.15 8.33
N SER A 85 -10.64 8.77 7.27
CA SER A 85 -10.01 8.15 6.09
C SER A 85 -8.95 9.04 5.45
N LEU A 86 -9.16 10.37 5.43
CA LEU A 86 -8.19 11.30 4.86
C LEU A 86 -6.89 11.29 5.69
N SER A 87 -6.97 11.45 7.00
CA SER A 87 -5.80 11.44 7.87
C SER A 87 -5.08 10.09 7.87
N ALA A 88 -5.81 8.98 7.73
CA ALA A 88 -5.25 7.64 7.67
C ALA A 88 -4.45 7.38 6.38
N TRP A 89 -4.94 7.81 5.21
CA TRP A 89 -4.34 7.48 3.92
C TRP A 89 -3.45 8.57 3.34
N LEU A 90 -3.53 9.79 3.84
CA LEU A 90 -2.71 10.91 3.39
C LEU A 90 -1.19 10.64 3.42
N PRO A 91 -0.61 9.92 4.40
CA PRO A 91 0.81 9.54 4.37
C PRO A 91 1.20 8.75 3.12
N SER A 92 0.35 7.79 2.70
CA SER A 92 0.57 7.01 1.46
C SER A 92 0.43 7.88 0.20
N ALA A 93 -0.56 8.76 0.17
CA ALA A 93 -0.75 9.71 -0.94
C ALA A 93 0.45 10.66 -1.07
N ILE A 94 0.99 11.17 0.04
CA ILE A 94 2.22 11.99 0.06
C ILE A 94 3.41 11.19 -0.46
N ALA A 95 3.59 9.93 -0.01
CA ALA A 95 4.67 9.07 -0.50
C ALA A 95 4.58 8.85 -2.01
N GLY A 96 3.40 8.57 -2.55
CA GLY A 96 3.16 8.46 -3.99
C GLY A 96 3.49 9.76 -4.75
N ALA A 97 3.08 10.91 -4.21
CA ALA A 97 3.36 12.23 -4.79
C ALA A 97 4.87 12.56 -4.79
N VAL A 98 5.59 12.16 -3.75
CA VAL A 98 7.07 12.27 -3.68
C VAL A 98 7.71 11.42 -4.78
N ILE A 99 7.27 10.18 -4.99
CA ILE A 99 7.77 9.34 -6.09
C ILE A 99 7.55 10.02 -7.43
N VAL A 100 6.35 10.52 -7.72
CA VAL A 100 6.03 11.27 -8.96
C VAL A 100 6.96 12.47 -9.15
N THR A 101 7.13 13.27 -8.10
CA THR A 101 8.00 14.45 -8.09
C THR A 101 9.45 14.07 -8.44
N LEU A 102 9.97 13.05 -7.79
CA LEU A 102 11.36 12.61 -7.96
C LEU A 102 11.58 11.90 -9.30
N MET A 103 10.61 11.12 -9.80
CA MET A 103 10.68 10.53 -11.15
C MET A 103 10.77 11.61 -12.22
N TYR A 104 9.95 12.65 -12.11
CA TYR A 104 10.03 13.77 -13.05
C TYR A 104 11.38 14.48 -12.97
N ARG A 105 11.89 14.78 -11.77
CA ARG A 105 13.22 15.41 -11.57
C ARG A 105 14.36 14.56 -12.09
N LEU A 106 14.26 13.23 -12.00
CA LEU A 106 15.29 12.31 -12.48
C LEU A 106 15.33 12.27 -14.01
N LEU A 107 14.16 12.25 -14.66
CA LEU A 107 14.05 11.96 -16.09
C LEU A 107 13.91 13.20 -16.98
N ALA A 108 13.29 14.29 -16.51
CA ALA A 108 13.05 15.48 -17.31
C ALA A 108 14.33 16.13 -17.87
N PRO A 109 15.50 16.09 -17.19
CA PRO A 109 16.77 16.53 -17.78
C PRO A 109 17.18 15.76 -19.04
N TYR A 110 16.72 14.53 -19.22
CA TYR A 110 16.90 13.71 -20.42
C TYR A 110 15.77 13.93 -21.42
N SER A 111 14.52 13.81 -20.96
CA SER A 111 13.32 14.05 -21.76
C SER A 111 12.08 14.19 -20.87
N PRO A 112 11.38 15.33 -20.91
CA PRO A 112 10.09 15.49 -20.22
C PRO A 112 9.05 14.46 -20.69
N ARG A 113 9.12 14.04 -21.96
CA ARG A 113 8.23 13.03 -22.53
C ARG A 113 8.48 11.66 -21.87
N TRP A 114 9.73 11.26 -21.72
CA TRP A 114 10.09 10.02 -21.02
C TRP A 114 9.60 10.05 -19.57
N ALA A 115 9.83 11.19 -18.87
CA ALA A 115 9.37 11.37 -17.49
C ALA A 115 7.85 11.18 -17.33
N LEU A 116 7.06 11.89 -18.16
CA LEU A 116 5.59 11.81 -18.09
C LEU A 116 5.05 10.41 -18.41
N LEU A 117 5.62 9.73 -19.39
CA LEU A 117 5.16 8.40 -19.78
C LEU A 117 5.59 7.31 -18.79
N SER A 118 6.76 7.48 -18.12
CA SER A 118 7.16 6.63 -16.99
C SER A 118 6.19 6.77 -15.82
N ILE A 119 5.82 8.01 -15.46
CA ILE A 119 4.84 8.29 -14.42
C ILE A 119 3.48 7.67 -14.79
N ALA A 120 3.03 7.84 -16.03
CA ALA A 120 1.75 7.29 -16.48
C ALA A 120 1.72 5.75 -16.36
N LEU A 121 2.78 5.04 -16.73
CA LEU A 121 2.88 3.58 -16.56
C LEU A 121 2.83 3.16 -15.09
N MET A 122 3.50 3.91 -14.21
CA MET A 122 3.43 3.66 -12.77
C MET A 122 1.99 3.86 -12.25
N LEU A 123 1.32 4.97 -12.64
CA LEU A 123 -0.05 5.29 -12.23
C LEU A 123 -1.10 4.29 -12.76
N MET A 124 -0.77 3.50 -13.77
CA MET A 124 -1.65 2.45 -14.31
C MET A 124 -1.34 1.07 -13.74
N THR A 125 -0.38 0.94 -12.85
CA THR A 125 -0.02 -0.34 -12.23
C THR A 125 -0.95 -0.65 -11.06
N ASN A 126 -1.60 -1.82 -11.08
CA ASN A 126 -2.61 -2.20 -10.08
C ASN A 126 -2.11 -2.05 -8.64
N THR A 127 -0.96 -2.64 -8.29
CA THR A 127 -0.42 -2.54 -6.92
C THR A 127 -0.16 -1.09 -6.50
N PHE A 128 0.22 -0.19 -7.42
CA PHE A 128 0.39 1.22 -7.07
C PHE A 128 -0.94 1.90 -6.76
N VAL A 129 -1.96 1.67 -7.60
CA VAL A 129 -3.28 2.27 -7.45
C VAL A 129 -3.91 1.87 -6.12
N THR A 130 -3.84 0.58 -5.77
CA THR A 130 -4.38 0.06 -4.51
C THR A 130 -3.61 0.58 -3.29
N GLU A 131 -2.28 0.56 -3.33
CA GLU A 131 -1.45 0.91 -2.16
C GLU A 131 -1.34 2.42 -1.91
N VAL A 132 -1.49 3.26 -2.94
CA VAL A 132 -1.48 4.72 -2.74
C VAL A 132 -2.80 5.23 -2.13
N ARG A 133 -3.84 4.43 -2.21
CA ARG A 133 -5.16 4.69 -1.63
C ARG A 133 -5.48 3.73 -0.47
N ALA A 134 -4.45 3.31 0.24
CA ALA A 134 -4.49 2.47 1.42
C ALA A 134 -3.49 2.98 2.46
N VAL A 135 -3.53 2.48 3.68
CA VAL A 135 -2.46 2.72 4.67
C VAL A 135 -1.28 1.81 4.33
N SER A 136 -0.33 2.32 3.54
CA SER A 136 0.77 1.53 2.99
C SER A 136 2.14 1.96 3.48
N GLN A 137 2.69 1.23 4.43
CA GLN A 137 4.09 1.37 4.85
C GLN A 137 5.05 1.00 3.70
N ASP A 138 4.66 0.07 2.83
CA ASP A 138 5.47 -0.39 1.71
C ASP A 138 5.61 0.70 0.63
N LEU A 139 4.58 1.53 0.44
CA LEU A 139 4.66 2.70 -0.44
C LEU A 139 5.54 3.82 0.16
N MET A 140 5.47 4.05 1.48
CA MET A 140 6.38 4.98 2.16
C MET A 140 7.83 4.52 2.00
N LEU A 141 8.09 3.22 2.18
CA LEU A 141 9.41 2.63 1.92
C LEU A 141 9.84 2.83 0.47
N ALA A 142 8.96 2.64 -0.51
CA ALA A 142 9.26 2.87 -1.92
C ALA A 142 9.67 4.33 -2.18
N ALA A 143 8.99 5.29 -1.57
CA ALA A 143 9.33 6.72 -1.67
C ALA A 143 10.71 7.02 -1.06
N ILE A 144 11.00 6.47 0.11
CA ILE A 144 12.30 6.62 0.80
C ILE A 144 13.42 5.99 -0.04
N ALA A 145 13.23 4.78 -0.52
CA ALA A 145 14.22 4.06 -1.32
C ALA A 145 14.52 4.79 -2.64
N PHE A 146 13.48 5.28 -3.32
CA PHE A 146 13.64 6.06 -4.53
C PHE A 146 14.29 7.43 -4.26
N ALA A 147 13.98 8.07 -3.12
CA ALA A 147 14.63 9.32 -2.71
C ALA A 147 16.12 9.14 -2.44
N VAL A 148 16.52 8.07 -1.73
CA VAL A 148 17.94 7.73 -1.48
C VAL A 148 18.67 7.49 -2.80
N PHE A 149 18.10 6.70 -3.71
CA PHE A 149 18.66 6.49 -5.05
C PHE A 149 18.80 7.82 -5.82
N TYR A 150 17.75 8.64 -5.85
CA TYR A 150 17.76 9.95 -6.52
C TYR A 150 18.85 10.87 -5.97
N LEU A 151 19.00 10.96 -4.65
CA LEU A 151 20.01 11.83 -4.02
C LEU A 151 21.43 11.40 -4.37
N GLY A 152 21.72 10.10 -4.38
CA GLY A 152 23.01 9.56 -4.80
C GLY A 152 23.28 9.84 -6.28
N TYR A 153 22.30 9.55 -7.13
CA TYR A 153 22.41 9.78 -8.57
C TYR A 153 22.58 11.27 -8.91
N ALA A 154 21.77 12.13 -8.30
CA ALA A 154 21.79 13.58 -8.56
C ALA A 154 23.12 14.24 -8.16
N ALA A 155 23.76 13.76 -7.10
CA ALA A 155 25.07 14.25 -6.67
C ALA A 155 26.17 13.99 -7.71
N ASP A 156 26.09 12.87 -8.43
CA ASP A 156 27.10 12.49 -9.41
C ASP A 156 26.80 13.01 -10.84
N HIS A 157 25.50 13.19 -11.19
CA HIS A 157 25.09 13.52 -12.57
C HIS A 157 24.46 14.90 -12.75
N PHE A 158 23.87 15.47 -11.70
CA PHE A 158 23.11 16.75 -11.79
C PHE A 158 23.76 17.92 -11.06
N SER A 159 25.06 17.84 -10.71
CA SER A 159 25.78 18.88 -9.97
C SER A 159 25.10 19.25 -8.64
N ALA A 160 24.36 18.33 -8.05
CA ALA A 160 23.71 18.54 -6.75
C ALA A 160 24.72 18.32 -5.61
N PRO A 161 24.60 19.04 -4.48
CA PRO A 161 25.45 18.76 -3.32
C PRO A 161 25.18 17.36 -2.77
N ARG A 162 26.25 16.70 -2.32
CA ARG A 162 26.11 15.41 -1.61
C ARG A 162 25.48 15.64 -0.25
N ARG A 163 24.32 15.02 -0.04
CA ARG A 163 23.51 15.20 1.17
C ARG A 163 23.56 13.92 2.02
N TRP A 164 24.78 13.55 2.45
CA TRP A 164 24.98 12.32 3.24
C TRP A 164 24.09 12.25 4.49
N LEU A 165 24.01 13.35 5.23
CA LEU A 165 23.17 13.42 6.42
C LEU A 165 21.69 13.14 6.10
N LEU A 166 21.18 13.70 4.98
CA LEU A 166 19.80 13.44 4.54
C LEU A 166 19.62 11.98 4.12
N ILE A 167 20.60 11.37 3.44
CA ILE A 167 20.54 9.96 3.06
C ILE A 167 20.45 9.09 4.33
N PHE A 168 21.34 9.29 5.31
CA PHE A 168 21.29 8.52 6.57
C PHE A 168 20.01 8.78 7.37
N ALA A 169 19.50 10.01 7.40
CA ALA A 169 18.22 10.33 8.01
C ALA A 169 17.06 9.60 7.32
N LEU A 170 17.08 9.47 5.98
CA LEU A 170 16.10 8.68 5.24
C LEU A 170 16.23 7.18 5.50
N LEU A 171 17.45 6.64 5.72
CA LEU A 171 17.63 5.25 6.12
C LEU A 171 17.03 4.97 7.51
N LEU A 172 17.27 5.87 8.49
CA LEU A 172 16.65 5.79 9.82
C LEU A 172 15.13 5.92 9.75
N LEU A 173 14.63 6.86 8.93
CA LEU A 173 13.20 7.00 8.69
C LEU A 173 12.61 5.70 8.10
N GLY A 174 13.30 5.11 7.13
CA GLY A 174 12.91 3.81 6.55
C GLY A 174 12.84 2.71 7.59
N PHE A 175 13.85 2.61 8.45
CA PHE A 175 13.85 1.66 9.58
C PHE A 175 12.66 1.91 10.52
N ALA A 176 12.42 3.14 10.88
CA ALA A 176 11.33 3.50 11.78
C ALA A 176 9.93 3.29 11.16
N VAL A 177 9.80 3.30 9.82
CA VAL A 177 8.54 3.00 9.11
C VAL A 177 8.33 1.50 8.94
N ARG A 178 9.38 0.74 8.58
CA ARG A 178 9.21 -0.67 8.15
C ARG A 178 10.22 -1.64 8.77
N GLY A 179 10.90 -1.24 9.83
CA GLY A 179 11.93 -2.07 10.47
C GLY A 179 13.15 -2.30 9.57
N PRO A 180 13.86 -3.42 9.72
CA PRO A 180 15.11 -3.69 9.02
C PRO A 180 15.05 -3.57 7.49
N ILE A 181 13.95 -4.03 6.87
CA ILE A 181 13.72 -3.93 5.42
C ILE A 181 13.73 -2.47 4.97
N GLY A 182 13.21 -1.56 5.83
CA GLY A 182 13.17 -0.12 5.58
C GLY A 182 14.54 0.54 5.44
N LEU A 183 15.58 -0.04 6.01
CA LEU A 183 16.96 0.41 5.87
C LEU A 183 17.71 -0.37 4.77
N VAL A 184 17.51 -1.69 4.71
CA VAL A 184 18.27 -2.58 3.79
C VAL A 184 17.91 -2.30 2.33
N VAL A 185 16.64 -2.09 2.00
CA VAL A 185 16.19 -1.89 0.61
C VAL A 185 16.80 -0.61 0.00
N PRO A 186 16.67 0.60 0.59
CA PRO A 186 17.29 1.80 0.02
C PRO A 186 18.82 1.71 0.00
N THR A 187 19.44 1.07 1.00
CA THR A 187 20.88 0.81 1.01
C THR A 187 21.29 -0.05 -0.18
N GLY A 188 20.60 -1.17 -0.42
CA GLY A 188 20.88 -2.06 -1.55
C GLY A 188 20.75 -1.37 -2.90
N MET A 189 19.70 -0.55 -3.10
CA MET A 189 19.51 0.21 -4.32
C MET A 189 20.64 1.20 -4.60
N LEU A 190 21.12 1.92 -3.59
CA LEU A 190 22.24 2.86 -3.75
C LEU A 190 23.58 2.13 -3.90
N CYS A 191 23.78 1.03 -3.19
CA CYS A 191 24.98 0.18 -3.34
C CYS A 191 25.06 -0.42 -4.75
N SER A 192 23.95 -0.86 -5.35
CA SER A 192 23.93 -1.39 -6.72
C SER A 192 24.38 -0.36 -7.76
N TYR A 193 24.02 0.91 -7.55
CA TYR A 193 24.46 2.04 -8.37
C TYR A 193 25.99 2.22 -8.31
N TRP A 194 26.59 2.23 -7.10
CA TRP A 194 28.04 2.38 -6.97
C TRP A 194 28.81 1.13 -7.41
N LEU A 195 28.25 -0.05 -7.23
CA LEU A 195 28.81 -1.31 -7.74
C LEU A 195 29.01 -1.24 -9.26
N LEU A 196 27.98 -0.83 -10.00
CA LEU A 196 28.05 -0.67 -11.46
C LEU A 196 29.06 0.40 -11.90
N ASN A 197 29.25 1.44 -11.08
CA ASN A 197 30.24 2.48 -11.35
C ASN A 197 31.65 2.15 -10.84
N ARG A 198 31.85 0.96 -10.25
CA ARG A 198 33.13 0.53 -9.64
C ARG A 198 33.65 1.51 -8.58
N GLN A 199 32.77 2.19 -7.87
CA GLN A 199 33.09 3.15 -6.82
C GLN A 199 33.26 2.41 -5.47
N TRP A 200 34.26 1.51 -5.40
CA TRP A 200 34.46 0.59 -4.27
C TRP A 200 34.56 1.28 -2.91
N GLN A 201 35.28 2.40 -2.83
CA GLN A 201 35.42 3.14 -1.57
C GLN A 201 34.08 3.64 -1.04
N ARG A 202 33.22 4.15 -1.91
CA ARG A 202 31.86 4.59 -1.52
C ARG A 202 30.96 3.42 -1.18
N LEU A 203 31.03 2.36 -1.99
CA LEU A 203 30.26 1.14 -1.75
C LEU A 203 30.57 0.55 -0.37
N PHE A 204 31.84 0.32 -0.06
CA PHE A 204 32.24 -0.27 1.24
C PHE A 204 32.05 0.70 2.39
N GLY A 205 32.43 1.99 2.24
CA GLY A 205 32.26 2.98 3.31
C GLY A 205 30.78 3.19 3.67
N PHE A 206 29.92 3.37 2.68
CA PHE A 206 28.49 3.53 2.92
C PHE A 206 27.84 2.22 3.41
N GLY A 207 28.18 1.08 2.80
CA GLY A 207 27.65 -0.23 3.18
C GLY A 207 27.99 -0.57 4.63
N LEU A 208 29.23 -0.34 5.06
CA LEU A 208 29.66 -0.55 6.44
C LEU A 208 28.91 0.40 7.41
N THR A 209 28.82 1.69 7.06
CA THR A 209 28.08 2.66 7.89
C THR A 209 26.62 2.29 8.01
N ALA A 210 25.98 1.86 6.91
CA ALA A 210 24.59 1.40 6.92
C ALA A 210 24.41 0.11 7.74
N ALA A 211 25.39 -0.81 7.71
CA ALA A 211 25.35 -2.02 8.54
C ALA A 211 25.47 -1.70 10.04
N VAL A 212 26.38 -0.79 10.41
CA VAL A 212 26.48 -0.29 11.80
C VAL A 212 25.19 0.39 12.22
N LEU A 213 24.62 1.23 11.35
CA LEU A 213 23.36 1.92 11.62
C LEU A 213 22.21 0.92 11.79
N LEU A 214 22.16 -0.14 10.97
CA LEU A 214 21.17 -1.22 11.10
C LEU A 214 21.31 -1.93 12.44
N ALA A 215 22.54 -2.35 12.81
CA ALA A 215 22.80 -3.02 14.08
C ALA A 215 22.41 -2.15 15.28
N ALA A 216 22.78 -0.86 15.26
CA ALA A 216 22.40 0.10 16.30
C ALA A 216 20.88 0.29 16.38
N SER A 217 20.19 0.40 15.23
CA SER A 217 18.73 0.55 15.17
C SER A 217 17.99 -0.68 15.67
N VAL A 218 18.48 -1.89 15.33
CA VAL A 218 17.93 -3.16 15.85
C VAL A 218 18.16 -3.26 17.35
N GLY A 219 19.38 -2.98 17.84
CA GLY A 219 19.68 -2.99 19.26
C GLY A 219 18.81 -2.01 20.06
N MET A 220 18.60 -0.80 19.52
CA MET A 220 17.70 0.20 20.09
C MET A 220 16.25 -0.28 20.15
N LEU A 221 15.76 -0.91 19.05
CA LEU A 221 14.40 -1.46 18.99
C LEU A 221 14.18 -2.55 20.05
N LEU A 222 15.13 -3.46 20.19
CA LEU A 222 15.05 -4.55 21.19
C LEU A 222 15.13 -4.03 22.63
N TRP A 223 16.02 -3.09 22.88
CA TRP A 223 16.10 -2.43 24.20
C TRP A 223 14.79 -1.70 24.55
N LEU A 224 14.19 -0.98 23.59
CA LEU A 224 12.90 -0.33 23.80
C LEU A 224 11.77 -1.34 24.01
N ALA A 225 11.79 -2.49 23.30
CA ALA A 225 10.80 -3.54 23.49
C ALA A 225 10.89 -4.14 24.89
N GLU A 226 12.09 -4.48 25.34
CA GLU A 226 12.32 -5.01 26.68
C GLU A 226 11.92 -4.02 27.78
N SER A 227 12.26 -2.74 27.61
CA SER A 227 11.92 -1.69 28.59
C SER A 227 10.41 -1.42 28.69
N ARG A 228 9.61 -1.71 27.64
CA ARG A 228 8.17 -1.44 27.60
C ARG A 228 7.29 -2.63 27.96
N GLY A 229 7.67 -3.83 27.57
CA GLY A 229 6.86 -5.03 27.77
C GLY A 229 7.61 -6.22 28.36
N GLY A 230 8.86 -6.00 28.78
CA GLY A 230 9.71 -7.06 29.36
C GLY A 230 10.25 -8.06 28.33
N PRO A 231 10.95 -9.10 28.82
CA PRO A 231 11.65 -10.08 27.95
C PRO A 231 10.72 -10.84 27.00
N LEU A 232 9.49 -11.14 27.43
CA LEU A 232 8.52 -11.85 26.58
C LEU A 232 8.09 -11.00 25.38
N PHE A 233 7.78 -9.72 25.61
CA PHE A 233 7.42 -8.81 24.53
C PHE A 233 8.59 -8.59 23.55
N MET A 234 9.82 -8.49 24.06
CA MET A 234 11.02 -8.44 23.21
C MET A 234 11.14 -9.69 22.32
N GLN A 235 10.89 -10.88 22.88
CA GLN A 235 10.87 -12.12 22.09
C GLN A 235 9.78 -12.11 21.00
N ASP A 236 8.59 -11.59 21.30
CA ASP A 236 7.52 -11.44 20.33
C ASP A 236 7.91 -10.48 19.20
N VAL A 237 8.57 -9.36 19.52
CA VAL A 237 9.12 -8.44 18.52
C VAL A 237 10.15 -9.12 17.61
N VAL A 238 11.07 -9.91 18.19
CA VAL A 238 12.05 -10.69 17.41
C VAL A 238 11.34 -11.68 16.49
N ARG A 239 10.38 -12.42 17.02
CA ARG A 239 9.62 -13.41 16.25
C ARG A 239 8.85 -12.76 15.12
N MET A 240 8.06 -11.71 15.39
CA MET A 240 7.17 -11.07 14.42
C MET A 240 7.93 -10.27 13.36
N GLN A 241 8.99 -9.56 13.73
CA GLN A 241 9.70 -8.69 12.78
C GLN A 241 10.83 -9.37 12.02
N PHE A 242 11.39 -10.46 12.54
CA PHE A 242 12.54 -11.14 11.97
C PHE A 242 12.26 -12.61 11.64
N LEU A 243 12.04 -13.46 12.67
CA LEU A 243 12.01 -14.92 12.50
C LEU A 243 10.82 -15.39 11.70
N GLY A 244 9.61 -14.94 12.02
CA GLY A 244 8.38 -15.43 11.36
C GLY A 244 8.31 -15.15 9.86
N ARG A 245 9.08 -14.15 9.38
CA ARG A 245 9.21 -13.88 7.95
C ARG A 245 10.24 -14.78 7.27
N MET A 246 11.23 -15.26 8.02
CA MET A 246 12.32 -16.09 7.51
C MET A 246 11.97 -17.59 7.54
N ASP A 247 11.32 -18.05 8.60
CA ASP A 247 10.99 -19.47 8.83
C ASP A 247 9.69 -19.94 8.15
N GLY A 248 8.91 -19.01 7.59
CA GLY A 248 7.67 -19.30 6.89
C GLY A 248 6.43 -19.44 7.79
N SER A 249 6.53 -19.17 9.09
CA SER A 249 5.36 -19.19 9.99
C SER A 249 4.30 -18.16 9.61
N GLU A 250 4.69 -17.05 8.95
CA GLU A 250 3.78 -16.05 8.37
C GLU A 250 3.34 -16.35 6.92
N GLY A 251 3.65 -17.55 6.41
CA GLY A 251 3.32 -18.00 5.06
C GLY A 251 4.55 -18.35 4.23
N VAL A 252 4.37 -19.33 3.34
CA VAL A 252 5.42 -19.83 2.45
C VAL A 252 5.06 -19.49 1.01
N SER A 253 5.98 -18.87 0.28
CA SER A 253 5.87 -18.60 -1.15
C SER A 253 7.10 -19.06 -1.90
N GLY A 254 6.93 -19.56 -3.13
CA GLY A 254 8.02 -20.04 -3.96
C GLY A 254 9.14 -19.00 -4.19
N SER A 255 10.37 -19.45 -4.43
CA SER A 255 11.53 -18.58 -4.62
C SER A 255 11.36 -17.59 -5.79
N LEU A 256 10.64 -17.99 -6.84
CA LEU A 256 10.37 -17.18 -8.04
C LEU A 256 9.09 -16.34 -7.94
N TYR A 257 8.41 -16.32 -6.78
CA TYR A 257 7.14 -15.61 -6.58
C TYR A 257 7.17 -14.16 -7.11
N TYR A 258 8.22 -13.42 -6.80
CA TYR A 258 8.32 -12.03 -7.22
C TYR A 258 8.58 -11.88 -8.73
N PHE A 259 9.25 -12.81 -9.36
CA PHE A 259 9.50 -12.77 -10.81
C PHE A 259 8.24 -13.12 -11.61
N THR A 260 7.52 -14.14 -11.20
CA THR A 260 6.31 -14.62 -11.90
C THR A 260 5.06 -13.83 -11.50
N GLY A 261 4.85 -13.59 -10.21
CA GLY A 261 3.70 -12.85 -9.70
C GLY A 261 3.69 -11.38 -10.12
N SER A 262 4.86 -10.78 -10.34
CA SER A 262 4.95 -9.39 -10.83
C SER A 262 4.42 -9.20 -12.25
N LEU A 263 4.30 -10.26 -13.07
CA LEU A 263 3.68 -10.17 -14.39
C LEU A 263 2.22 -9.70 -14.30
N GLY A 264 1.49 -10.13 -13.26
CA GLY A 264 0.12 -9.70 -13.01
C GLY A 264 0.03 -8.50 -12.06
N ASN A 265 0.65 -8.58 -10.88
CA ASN A 265 0.55 -7.54 -9.84
C ASN A 265 1.11 -6.18 -10.29
N TYR A 266 2.16 -6.19 -11.10
CA TYR A 266 2.80 -5.02 -11.69
C TYR A 266 2.59 -4.97 -13.20
N ALA A 267 1.42 -5.44 -13.65
CA ALA A 267 1.03 -5.40 -15.05
C ALA A 267 1.20 -4.00 -15.64
N LEU A 268 1.52 -3.95 -16.91
CA LEU A 268 2.04 -2.89 -17.75
C LEU A 268 3.49 -2.53 -17.45
N ALA A 269 3.85 -2.04 -16.25
CA ALA A 269 5.21 -1.57 -15.98
C ALA A 269 6.24 -2.70 -16.04
N TYR A 270 6.04 -3.78 -15.30
CA TYR A 270 7.04 -4.87 -15.22
C TYR A 270 7.15 -5.71 -16.49
N PRO A 271 6.08 -6.22 -17.11
CA PRO A 271 6.19 -6.97 -18.38
C PRO A 271 6.80 -6.13 -19.51
N LEU A 272 6.41 -4.85 -19.62
CA LEU A 272 7.00 -3.95 -20.61
C LEU A 272 8.47 -3.67 -20.34
N ALA A 273 8.87 -3.54 -19.06
CA ALA A 273 10.27 -3.39 -18.68
C ALA A 273 11.11 -4.59 -19.14
N LEU A 274 10.61 -5.82 -18.97
CA LEU A 274 11.29 -7.04 -19.44
C LEU A 274 11.45 -7.03 -20.96
N LEU A 275 10.40 -6.66 -21.72
CA LEU A 275 10.46 -6.55 -23.19
C LEU A 275 11.47 -5.50 -23.64
N VAL A 276 11.51 -4.34 -22.94
CA VAL A 276 12.48 -3.27 -23.23
C VAL A 276 13.91 -3.73 -22.93
N LEU A 277 14.14 -4.40 -21.81
CA LEU A 277 15.46 -4.95 -21.48
C LEU A 277 15.90 -5.97 -22.53
N ALA A 278 15.03 -6.90 -22.93
CA ALA A 278 15.32 -7.84 -23.99
C ALA A 278 15.68 -7.12 -25.31
N ALA A 279 14.94 -6.05 -25.66
CA ALA A 279 15.21 -5.24 -26.85
C ALA A 279 16.57 -4.52 -26.80
N VAL A 280 16.97 -3.99 -25.63
CA VAL A 280 18.26 -3.31 -25.42
C VAL A 280 19.46 -4.25 -25.58
N TRP A 281 19.28 -5.55 -25.31
CA TRP A 281 20.32 -6.56 -25.48
C TRP A 281 20.60 -6.89 -26.96
N LEU A 282 19.69 -6.55 -27.88
CA LEU A 282 19.91 -6.74 -29.31
C LEU A 282 21.02 -5.79 -29.83
N PRO A 283 22.09 -6.30 -30.48
CA PRO A 283 23.27 -5.50 -30.84
C PRO A 283 22.95 -4.26 -31.68
N HIS A 284 22.00 -4.37 -32.61
CA HIS A 284 21.61 -3.29 -33.52
C HIS A 284 20.70 -2.21 -32.90
N GLN A 285 20.23 -2.41 -31.66
CA GLN A 285 19.31 -1.50 -30.97
C GLN A 285 20.01 -0.70 -29.86
N ARG A 286 21.23 -1.09 -29.50
CA ARG A 286 21.97 -0.53 -28.36
C ARG A 286 22.57 0.82 -28.73
N GLN A 287 21.96 1.90 -28.25
CA GLN A 287 22.51 3.26 -28.38
C GLN A 287 23.25 3.63 -27.10
N ALA A 288 24.57 3.76 -27.19
CA ALA A 288 25.39 4.21 -26.05
C ALA A 288 25.04 5.66 -25.69
N GLY A 289 24.88 5.94 -24.38
CA GLY A 289 24.56 7.30 -23.93
C GLY A 289 24.17 7.36 -22.45
N PRO A 290 24.00 8.56 -21.92
CA PRO A 290 23.63 8.75 -20.51
C PRO A 290 22.29 8.13 -20.13
N ALA A 291 21.31 8.14 -21.03
CA ALA A 291 20.01 7.52 -20.82
C ALA A 291 20.10 6.00 -20.69
N LEU A 292 20.95 5.34 -21.50
CA LEU A 292 21.18 3.90 -21.38
C LEU A 292 21.88 3.55 -20.04
N ARG A 293 22.82 4.38 -19.59
CA ARG A 293 23.45 4.19 -18.27
C ARG A 293 22.44 4.30 -17.14
N LEU A 294 21.56 5.31 -17.18
CA LEU A 294 20.47 5.42 -16.20
C LEU A 294 19.58 4.18 -16.21
N LEU A 295 19.25 3.65 -17.40
CA LEU A 295 18.49 2.41 -17.53
C LEU A 295 19.18 1.23 -16.83
N GLN A 296 20.51 1.10 -17.01
CA GLN A 296 21.30 0.06 -16.34
C GLN A 296 21.28 0.19 -14.81
N TYR A 297 21.35 1.42 -14.28
CA TYR A 297 21.24 1.66 -12.84
C TYR A 297 19.85 1.34 -12.31
N CYS A 298 18.79 1.72 -13.03
CA CYS A 298 17.42 1.34 -12.68
C CYS A 298 17.23 -0.18 -12.70
N THR A 299 17.82 -0.87 -13.67
CA THR A 299 17.77 -2.34 -13.75
C THR A 299 18.47 -3.00 -12.57
N ALA A 300 19.67 -2.54 -12.20
CA ALA A 300 20.39 -3.07 -11.05
C ALA A 300 19.64 -2.80 -9.73
N ALA A 301 19.09 -1.60 -9.56
CA ALA A 301 18.28 -1.27 -8.40
C ALA A 301 17.00 -2.10 -8.31
N ALA A 302 16.32 -2.36 -9.43
CA ALA A 302 15.15 -3.25 -9.47
C ALA A 302 15.53 -4.70 -9.11
N LEU A 303 16.60 -5.22 -9.71
CA LEU A 303 17.06 -6.59 -9.48
C LEU A 303 17.49 -6.83 -8.03
N ILE A 304 18.24 -5.89 -7.42
CA ILE A 304 18.67 -6.05 -6.02
C ILE A 304 17.46 -6.10 -5.06
N VAL A 305 16.42 -5.31 -5.33
CA VAL A 305 15.17 -5.36 -4.56
C VAL A 305 14.47 -6.71 -4.74
N MET A 306 14.31 -7.16 -6.00
CA MET A 306 13.62 -8.43 -6.29
C MET A 306 14.36 -9.63 -5.70
N VAL A 307 15.68 -9.70 -5.87
CA VAL A 307 16.50 -10.79 -5.34
C VAL A 307 16.54 -10.74 -3.82
N GLY A 308 16.82 -9.58 -3.24
CA GLY A 308 16.90 -9.42 -1.78
C GLY A 308 15.60 -9.79 -1.07
N LEU A 309 14.46 -9.36 -1.59
CA LEU A 309 13.15 -9.70 -1.02
C LEU A 309 12.70 -11.14 -1.36
N SER A 310 13.37 -11.84 -2.28
CA SER A 310 13.10 -13.26 -2.54
C SER A 310 13.67 -14.19 -1.47
N ILE A 311 14.62 -13.72 -0.63
CA ILE A 311 15.26 -14.51 0.43
C ILE A 311 14.25 -14.92 1.52
N PRO A 312 13.42 -14.01 2.11
CA PRO A 312 12.42 -14.40 3.09
C PRO A 312 11.34 -15.31 2.49
N GLN A 313 10.79 -16.23 3.30
CA GLN A 313 9.73 -17.13 2.85
C GLN A 313 8.37 -16.45 2.76
N ALA A 314 8.05 -15.54 3.67
CA ALA A 314 6.82 -14.76 3.64
C ALA A 314 6.91 -13.64 2.60
N LYS A 315 6.12 -13.75 1.51
CA LYS A 315 6.14 -12.81 0.39
C LYS A 315 4.74 -12.24 0.14
N LYS A 316 4.68 -10.92 -0.07
CA LYS A 316 3.45 -10.22 -0.48
C LYS A 316 3.78 -9.30 -1.67
N ALA A 317 2.87 -9.21 -2.64
CA ALA A 317 3.10 -8.42 -3.86
C ALA A 317 3.56 -6.99 -3.55
N ARG A 318 2.94 -6.31 -2.59
CA ARG A 318 3.24 -4.92 -2.20
C ARG A 318 4.69 -4.68 -1.73
N TYR A 319 5.40 -5.71 -1.25
CA TYR A 319 6.81 -5.54 -0.82
C TYR A 319 7.74 -5.12 -1.96
N LEU A 320 7.37 -5.38 -3.22
CA LEU A 320 8.12 -4.96 -4.40
C LEU A 320 7.84 -3.53 -4.87
N LEU A 321 7.02 -2.74 -4.18
CA LEU A 321 6.77 -1.34 -4.56
C LEU A 321 8.04 -0.52 -4.80
N PRO A 322 9.16 -0.69 -4.06
CA PRO A 322 10.41 0.01 -4.36
C PRO A 322 10.99 -0.27 -5.76
N MET A 323 10.69 -1.44 -6.35
CA MET A 323 11.09 -1.78 -7.72
C MET A 323 10.27 -1.03 -8.78
N LEU A 324 9.02 -0.67 -8.48
CA LEU A 324 8.06 -0.17 -9.47
C LEU A 324 8.50 1.11 -10.21
N PRO A 325 9.01 2.17 -9.55
CA PRO A 325 9.50 3.35 -10.26
C PRO A 325 10.58 3.01 -11.27
N MET A 326 11.48 2.06 -10.92
CA MET A 326 12.54 1.59 -11.80
C MET A 326 11.98 0.84 -13.01
N ALA A 327 11.03 -0.06 -12.80
CA ALA A 327 10.36 -0.79 -13.88
C ALA A 327 9.62 0.16 -14.83
N ALA A 328 8.90 1.17 -14.31
CA ALA A 328 8.20 2.15 -15.12
C ALA A 328 9.15 3.02 -15.95
N ILE A 329 10.30 3.41 -15.40
CA ILE A 329 11.36 4.13 -16.12
C ILE A 329 11.90 3.29 -17.27
N ILE A 330 12.19 2.02 -17.01
CA ILE A 330 12.68 1.06 -18.02
C ILE A 330 11.62 0.88 -19.11
N ALA A 331 10.38 0.62 -18.74
CA ALA A 331 9.28 0.37 -19.67
C ALA A 331 9.05 1.54 -20.64
N ALA A 332 9.17 2.78 -20.17
CA ALA A 332 8.99 3.98 -21.00
C ALA A 332 10.22 4.37 -21.84
N TYR A 333 11.37 3.69 -21.68
CA TYR A 333 12.61 4.00 -22.39
C TYR A 333 12.50 4.06 -23.92
N PRO A 334 11.65 3.25 -24.61
CA PRO A 334 11.44 3.37 -26.05
C PRO A 334 11.06 4.78 -26.52
N PHE A 335 10.46 5.61 -25.67
CA PHE A 335 10.10 6.99 -26.01
C PHE A 335 11.27 7.98 -25.89
N GLN A 336 12.38 7.57 -25.28
CA GLN A 336 13.63 8.33 -25.19
C GLN A 336 14.54 8.11 -26.41
N VAL A 337 14.45 6.93 -27.03
CA VAL A 337 15.33 6.52 -28.13
C VAL A 337 14.71 6.87 -29.47
N ALA A 338 15.48 7.52 -30.34
CA ALA A 338 15.10 7.75 -31.73
C ALA A 338 15.50 6.52 -32.60
N GLY A 339 14.57 5.96 -33.34
CA GLY A 339 14.84 4.84 -34.27
C GLY A 339 14.67 3.47 -33.63
N GLY A 340 15.18 2.42 -34.30
CA GLY A 340 15.08 1.01 -33.89
C GLY A 340 13.69 0.41 -34.13
N ARG A 341 13.58 -0.60 -35.02
CA ARG A 341 12.29 -1.23 -35.39
C ARG A 341 11.57 -1.79 -34.15
N VAL A 342 12.30 -2.41 -33.23
CA VAL A 342 11.73 -2.99 -32.00
C VAL A 342 11.17 -1.90 -31.09
N PHE A 343 11.88 -0.78 -30.92
CA PHE A 343 11.37 0.33 -30.10
C PHE A 343 10.17 1.05 -30.75
N VAL A 344 10.10 1.10 -32.09
CA VAL A 344 8.90 1.59 -32.81
C VAL A 344 7.71 0.69 -32.50
N TRP A 345 7.89 -0.63 -32.55
CA TRP A 345 6.85 -1.59 -32.22
C TRP A 345 6.41 -1.48 -30.75
N LEU A 346 7.36 -1.40 -29.81
CA LEU A 346 7.05 -1.25 -28.39
C LEU A 346 6.28 0.06 -28.11
N ARG A 347 6.66 1.18 -28.76
CA ARG A 347 5.88 2.43 -28.68
C ARG A 347 4.48 2.27 -29.23
N GLY A 348 4.33 1.56 -30.34
CA GLY A 348 3.03 1.23 -30.93
C GLY A 348 2.16 0.40 -30.00
N LEU A 349 2.74 -0.65 -29.40
CA LEU A 349 2.07 -1.50 -28.41
C LEU A 349 1.55 -0.68 -27.22
N MET A 350 2.41 0.12 -26.60
CA MET A 350 2.01 0.96 -25.45
C MET A 350 0.90 1.95 -25.83
N GLN A 351 1.03 2.63 -26.98
CA GLN A 351 0.01 3.56 -27.46
C GLN A 351 -1.31 2.84 -27.78
N GLY A 352 -1.25 1.61 -28.29
CA GLY A 352 -2.42 0.76 -28.50
C GLY A 352 -3.12 0.41 -27.20
N VAL A 353 -2.36 0.00 -26.18
CA VAL A 353 -2.91 -0.27 -24.84
C VAL A 353 -3.60 0.97 -24.27
N TRP A 354 -2.95 2.14 -24.31
CA TRP A 354 -3.55 3.37 -23.81
C TRP A 354 -4.79 3.82 -24.59
N LEU A 355 -4.78 3.64 -25.91
CA LEU A 355 -5.94 3.93 -26.78
C LEU A 355 -7.14 3.06 -26.42
N LEU A 356 -6.90 1.78 -26.15
CA LEU A 356 -7.96 0.80 -25.86
C LEU A 356 -8.46 0.86 -24.42
N THR A 357 -7.69 1.44 -23.48
CA THR A 357 -8.04 1.42 -22.05
C THR A 357 -9.45 1.97 -21.76
N PRO A 358 -9.88 3.16 -22.23
CA PRO A 358 -11.23 3.65 -21.93
C PRO A 358 -12.32 2.75 -22.52
N CYS A 359 -12.10 2.21 -23.74
CA CYS A 359 -13.04 1.31 -24.41
C CYS A 359 -13.18 -0.02 -23.64
N VAL A 360 -12.07 -0.61 -23.21
CA VAL A 360 -12.07 -1.85 -22.40
C VAL A 360 -12.81 -1.61 -21.08
N LEU A 361 -12.58 -0.47 -20.42
CA LEU A 361 -13.26 -0.12 -19.17
C LEU A 361 -14.76 0.08 -19.39
N ILE A 362 -15.21 0.64 -20.53
CA ILE A 362 -16.63 0.68 -20.89
C ILE A 362 -17.21 -0.74 -20.97
N GLY A 363 -16.53 -1.64 -21.70
CA GLY A 363 -16.95 -3.04 -21.80
C GLY A 363 -17.06 -3.74 -20.47
N VAL A 364 -16.03 -3.59 -19.62
CA VAL A 364 -16.00 -4.16 -18.26
C VAL A 364 -17.13 -3.60 -17.40
N LEU A 365 -17.39 -2.29 -17.46
CA LEU A 365 -18.44 -1.64 -16.68
C LEU A 365 -19.85 -2.08 -17.09
N LEU A 366 -20.08 -2.21 -18.40
CA LEU A 366 -21.34 -2.72 -18.95
C LEU A 366 -21.58 -4.19 -18.55
N TYR A 367 -20.53 -5.01 -18.62
CA TYR A 367 -20.60 -6.40 -18.18
C TYR A 367 -20.89 -6.52 -16.69
N ALA A 368 -20.17 -5.75 -15.87
CA ALA A 368 -20.34 -5.74 -14.43
C ALA A 368 -21.75 -5.26 -14.03
N HIS A 369 -22.27 -4.22 -14.68
CA HIS A 369 -23.64 -3.73 -14.43
C HIS A 369 -24.71 -4.79 -14.76
N ARG A 370 -24.53 -5.56 -15.85
CA ARG A 370 -25.45 -6.66 -16.20
C ARG A 370 -25.36 -7.82 -15.20
N ARG A 371 -24.18 -8.09 -14.67
CA ARG A 371 -23.93 -9.25 -13.78
C ARG A 371 -24.28 -8.94 -12.32
N PHE A 372 -24.13 -7.67 -11.91
CA PHE A 372 -24.29 -7.21 -10.53
C PHE A 372 -25.12 -5.90 -10.48
N PRO A 373 -26.39 -5.93 -10.90
CA PRO A 373 -27.20 -4.71 -11.01
C PRO A 373 -27.48 -4.04 -9.66
N GLU A 374 -27.57 -4.82 -8.58
CA GLU A 374 -27.82 -4.30 -7.23
C GLU A 374 -26.63 -3.48 -6.68
N GLN A 375 -25.40 -3.89 -7.01
CA GLN A 375 -24.18 -3.22 -6.57
C GLN A 375 -23.86 -1.97 -7.41
N LEU A 376 -24.24 -2.00 -8.71
CA LEU A 376 -23.94 -0.97 -9.72
C LEU A 376 -25.23 -0.31 -10.22
N THR A 377 -25.89 0.46 -9.36
CA THR A 377 -27.22 1.04 -9.66
C THR A 377 -27.17 2.14 -10.75
N SER A 378 -26.09 2.91 -10.83
CA SER A 378 -25.97 4.00 -11.82
C SER A 378 -24.55 4.08 -12.37
N ILE A 379 -24.38 3.77 -13.67
CA ILE A 379 -23.10 3.83 -14.38
C ILE A 379 -23.09 4.89 -15.49
N THR A 380 -24.20 5.61 -15.71
CA THR A 380 -24.36 6.52 -16.86
C THR A 380 -23.33 7.63 -16.87
N SER A 381 -23.11 8.31 -15.73
CA SER A 381 -22.10 9.37 -15.63
C SER A 381 -20.71 8.86 -15.93
N MET A 382 -20.37 7.65 -15.44
CA MET A 382 -19.06 7.04 -15.72
C MET A 382 -18.89 6.66 -17.19
N LEU A 383 -19.94 6.14 -17.82
CA LEU A 383 -19.93 5.86 -19.27
C LEU A 383 -19.72 7.13 -20.09
N ILE A 384 -20.33 8.26 -19.71
CA ILE A 384 -20.13 9.56 -20.37
C ILE A 384 -18.67 10.01 -20.25
N ILE A 385 -18.08 9.91 -19.05
CA ILE A 385 -16.66 10.26 -18.82
C ILE A 385 -15.75 9.39 -19.69
N LEU A 386 -15.95 8.07 -19.68
CA LEU A 386 -15.13 7.14 -20.46
C LEU A 386 -15.30 7.35 -21.98
N ALA A 387 -16.51 7.61 -22.44
CA ALA A 387 -16.78 7.92 -23.84
C ALA A 387 -16.10 9.23 -24.28
N ALA A 388 -16.16 10.28 -23.44
CA ALA A 388 -15.45 11.53 -23.71
C ALA A 388 -13.94 11.32 -23.78
N LEU A 389 -13.34 10.56 -22.86
CA LEU A 389 -11.91 10.22 -22.86
C LEU A 389 -11.54 9.39 -24.10
N GLN A 390 -12.42 8.45 -24.51
CA GLN A 390 -12.21 7.66 -25.73
C GLN A 390 -12.24 8.54 -26.99
N VAL A 391 -13.17 9.49 -27.10
CA VAL A 391 -13.24 10.44 -28.22
C VAL A 391 -11.97 11.30 -28.27
N ILE A 392 -11.50 11.82 -27.12
CA ILE A 392 -10.24 12.58 -27.05
C ILE A 392 -9.06 11.70 -27.49
N ALA A 393 -8.99 10.45 -27.02
CA ALA A 393 -7.94 9.51 -27.38
C ALA A 393 -7.94 9.26 -28.91
N LEU A 394 -9.10 9.03 -29.53
CA LEU A 394 -9.22 8.85 -30.99
C LEU A 394 -8.84 10.13 -31.75
N ALA A 395 -9.26 11.31 -31.31
CA ALA A 395 -8.93 12.58 -31.94
C ALA A 395 -7.42 12.86 -31.95
N THR A 396 -6.67 12.35 -30.96
CA THR A 396 -5.20 12.53 -30.92
C THR A 396 -4.43 11.71 -31.92
N LEU A 397 -5.05 10.70 -32.56
CA LEU A 397 -4.43 9.93 -33.64
C LEU A 397 -4.02 10.84 -34.81
N PHE A 398 -4.76 11.92 -35.04
CA PHE A 398 -4.48 12.94 -36.06
C PHE A 398 -3.42 13.96 -35.64
N ARG A 399 -2.89 13.90 -34.39
CA ARG A 399 -1.91 14.84 -33.85
C ARG A 399 -0.65 14.13 -33.33
N PRO A 400 0.29 13.72 -34.21
CA PRO A 400 1.40 12.82 -33.86
C PRO A 400 2.33 13.39 -32.78
N ARG A 401 2.47 14.73 -32.67
CA ARG A 401 3.35 15.39 -31.70
C ARG A 401 2.97 15.12 -30.25
N TRP A 402 1.68 15.13 -29.92
CA TRP A 402 1.15 14.98 -28.55
C TRP A 402 0.53 13.61 -28.29
N ARG A 403 0.44 12.76 -29.34
CA ARG A 403 -0.30 11.50 -29.29
C ARG A 403 0.01 10.65 -28.07
N ALA A 404 1.28 10.33 -27.80
CA ALA A 404 1.63 9.42 -26.72
C ALA A 404 1.26 9.97 -25.34
N GLN A 405 1.52 11.26 -25.08
CA GLN A 405 1.22 11.88 -23.79
C GLN A 405 -0.30 11.97 -23.57
N THR A 406 -1.06 12.37 -24.59
CA THR A 406 -2.53 12.48 -24.47
C THR A 406 -3.20 11.12 -24.33
N LEU A 407 -2.75 10.10 -25.08
CA LEU A 407 -3.25 8.73 -24.92
C LEU A 407 -2.97 8.19 -23.50
N ALA A 408 -1.75 8.37 -23.00
CA ALA A 408 -1.39 7.98 -21.63
C ALA A 408 -2.22 8.72 -20.58
N PHE A 409 -2.43 10.04 -20.76
CA PHE A 409 -3.26 10.84 -19.88
C PHE A 409 -4.72 10.38 -19.85
N CYS A 410 -5.33 10.14 -21.03
CA CYS A 410 -6.69 9.62 -21.12
C CYS A 410 -6.81 8.25 -20.44
N ALA A 411 -5.83 7.36 -20.63
CA ALA A 411 -5.81 6.04 -20.02
C ALA A 411 -5.70 6.12 -18.48
N VAL A 412 -4.81 6.96 -17.95
CA VAL A 412 -4.67 7.21 -16.52
C VAL A 412 -5.97 7.75 -15.95
N LEU A 413 -6.55 8.81 -16.54
CA LEU A 413 -7.81 9.38 -16.06
C LEU A 413 -8.95 8.37 -16.12
N ALA A 414 -9.06 7.56 -17.17
CA ALA A 414 -10.08 6.54 -17.30
C ALA A 414 -9.97 5.50 -16.17
N LEU A 415 -8.77 4.98 -15.93
CA LEU A 415 -8.52 4.00 -14.86
C LEU A 415 -8.86 4.58 -13.49
N TRP A 416 -8.34 5.78 -13.18
CA TRP A 416 -8.53 6.41 -11.88
C TRP A 416 -9.97 6.83 -11.64
N SER A 417 -10.68 7.30 -12.66
CA SER A 417 -12.10 7.62 -12.54
C SER A 417 -12.95 6.39 -12.22
N VAL A 418 -12.69 5.26 -12.91
CA VAL A 418 -13.39 4.00 -12.61
C VAL A 418 -13.03 3.50 -11.21
N TYR A 419 -11.76 3.59 -10.82
CA TYR A 419 -11.33 3.14 -9.50
C TYR A 419 -12.01 3.93 -8.39
N ILE A 420 -11.93 5.27 -8.44
CA ILE A 420 -12.47 6.16 -7.40
C ILE A 420 -14.00 6.20 -7.39
N LEU A 421 -14.63 6.28 -8.57
CA LEU A 421 -16.09 6.55 -8.66
C LEU A 421 -16.92 5.26 -8.74
N VAL A 422 -16.31 4.12 -9.04
CA VAL A 422 -17.05 2.85 -9.17
C VAL A 422 -16.50 1.79 -8.23
N PHE A 423 -15.20 1.43 -8.35
CA PHE A 423 -14.63 0.32 -7.61
C PHE A 423 -14.70 0.53 -6.09
N GLU A 424 -14.14 1.62 -5.58
CA GLU A 424 -14.12 1.89 -4.14
C GLU A 424 -15.53 2.01 -3.51
N PRO A 425 -16.53 2.71 -4.10
CA PRO A 425 -17.88 2.71 -3.57
C PRO A 425 -18.54 1.32 -3.54
N VAL A 426 -18.26 0.47 -4.53
CA VAL A 426 -18.76 -0.92 -4.55
C VAL A 426 -18.06 -1.74 -3.47
N GLU A 427 -16.74 -1.65 -3.35
CA GLU A 427 -15.96 -2.34 -2.32
C GLU A 427 -16.45 -1.97 -0.92
N ARG A 428 -16.70 -0.67 -0.65
CA ARG A 428 -17.23 -0.20 0.63
C ARG A 428 -18.59 -0.80 0.97
N ARG A 429 -19.48 -0.98 -0.02
CA ARG A 429 -20.79 -1.62 0.18
C ARG A 429 -20.66 -3.14 0.42
N LEU A 430 -19.75 -3.78 -0.33
CA LEU A 430 -19.55 -5.23 -0.22
C LEU A 430 -18.87 -5.66 1.09
N TYR A 431 -18.00 -4.80 1.61
CA TYR A 431 -17.23 -5.04 2.84
C TYR A 431 -17.59 -4.06 3.95
N ASP A 432 -18.89 -3.72 4.07
CA ASP A 432 -19.37 -2.81 5.11
C ASP A 432 -19.13 -3.42 6.49
N THR A 433 -18.34 -2.72 7.29
CA THR A 433 -18.08 -3.05 8.68
C THR A 433 -18.68 -2.02 9.63
N GLN A 434 -19.18 -0.88 9.12
CA GLN A 434 -19.64 0.23 9.94
C GLN A 434 -21.07 0.06 10.43
N THR A 435 -21.96 -0.35 9.52
CA THR A 435 -23.40 -0.37 9.82
C THR A 435 -23.71 -1.30 10.97
N PHE A 436 -23.25 -2.54 10.92
CA PHE A 436 -23.45 -3.52 11.97
C PHE A 436 -22.72 -3.13 13.27
N SER A 437 -21.44 -2.71 13.18
CA SER A 437 -20.65 -2.34 14.38
C SER A 437 -21.27 -1.19 15.15
N ARG A 438 -21.76 -0.17 14.47
CA ARG A 438 -22.42 0.98 15.12
C ARG A 438 -23.75 0.60 15.74
N ALA A 439 -24.55 -0.22 15.06
CA ALA A 439 -25.81 -0.73 15.59
C ALA A 439 -25.58 -1.62 16.83
N ALA A 440 -24.61 -2.54 16.76
CA ALA A 440 -24.24 -3.38 17.87
C ALA A 440 -23.75 -2.55 19.07
N PHE A 441 -22.87 -1.56 18.81
CA PHE A 441 -22.34 -0.71 19.86
C PHE A 441 -23.42 0.16 20.50
N ALA A 442 -24.40 0.67 19.76
CA ALA A 442 -25.51 1.45 20.28
C ALA A 442 -26.34 0.65 21.32
N LEU A 443 -26.42 -0.68 21.18
CA LEU A 443 -27.07 -1.56 22.15
C LEU A 443 -26.20 -1.81 23.39
N VAL A 444 -24.90 -2.06 23.17
CA VAL A 444 -23.96 -2.44 24.24
C VAL A 444 -23.56 -1.25 25.11
N GLN A 445 -23.45 -0.03 24.56
CA GLN A 445 -22.86 1.13 25.24
C GLN A 445 -23.56 1.55 26.54
N ASN A 446 -24.84 1.23 26.70
CA ASN A 446 -25.66 1.61 27.85
C ASN A 446 -25.81 0.49 28.89
N ASP A 447 -25.19 -0.66 28.64
CA ASP A 447 -25.25 -1.84 29.48
C ASP A 447 -23.85 -2.11 30.08
N PRO A 448 -23.71 -2.30 31.39
CA PRO A 448 -22.42 -2.62 32.03
C PRO A 448 -21.92 -4.03 31.69
N ALA A 449 -22.73 -4.88 31.06
CA ALA A 449 -22.34 -6.24 30.70
C ALA A 449 -21.17 -6.26 29.71
N PRO A 450 -20.14 -7.12 29.90
CA PRO A 450 -18.98 -7.18 29.02
C PRO A 450 -19.36 -7.63 27.60
N LEU A 451 -18.68 -7.08 26.60
CA LEU A 451 -18.78 -7.55 25.22
C LEU A 451 -17.79 -8.69 24.96
N VAL A 452 -18.29 -9.82 24.49
CA VAL A 452 -17.51 -10.99 24.08
C VAL A 452 -17.52 -11.10 22.57
N LEU A 453 -16.35 -11.21 21.97
CA LEU A 453 -16.14 -11.44 20.54
C LEU A 453 -15.70 -12.89 20.31
N HIS A 454 -16.62 -13.73 19.85
CA HIS A 454 -16.37 -15.15 19.62
C HIS A 454 -15.96 -15.45 18.18
N GLY A 455 -14.86 -16.21 17.99
CA GLY A 455 -14.36 -16.61 16.69
C GLY A 455 -13.88 -15.46 15.79
N MET A 456 -13.64 -14.28 16.37
CA MET A 456 -13.28 -13.09 15.59
C MET A 456 -11.77 -12.86 15.49
N GLY A 457 -10.98 -13.48 16.36
CA GLY A 457 -9.52 -13.29 16.43
C GLY A 457 -9.09 -11.85 16.76
N LYS A 458 -8.24 -11.68 17.78
CA LYS A 458 -7.80 -10.36 18.25
C LYS A 458 -7.22 -9.48 17.14
N ASP A 459 -6.46 -10.09 16.23
CA ASP A 459 -5.72 -9.40 15.15
C ASP A 459 -6.41 -9.46 13.78
N ALA A 460 -7.67 -9.87 13.74
CA ALA A 460 -8.41 -10.10 12.51
C ALA A 460 -9.73 -9.31 12.46
N LYS A 461 -10.86 -9.97 12.52
CA LYS A 461 -12.19 -9.36 12.40
C LYS A 461 -12.53 -8.43 13.56
N ALA A 462 -12.02 -8.72 14.76
CA ALA A 462 -12.22 -7.85 15.93
C ALA A 462 -11.68 -6.43 15.71
N ILE A 463 -10.54 -6.29 15.06
CA ILE A 463 -9.99 -4.96 14.70
C ILE A 463 -10.94 -4.20 13.78
N LYS A 464 -11.54 -4.87 12.78
CA LYS A 464 -12.51 -4.26 11.86
C LYS A 464 -13.78 -3.79 12.59
N PHE A 465 -14.16 -4.48 13.66
CA PHE A 465 -15.25 -4.06 14.53
C PHE A 465 -14.86 -2.83 15.33
N MET A 466 -13.71 -2.88 16.01
CA MET A 466 -13.24 -1.83 16.93
C MET A 466 -12.99 -0.48 16.26
N VAL A 467 -12.47 -0.44 15.03
CA VAL A 467 -12.20 0.85 14.31
C VAL A 467 -13.46 1.66 14.03
N ASN A 468 -14.63 1.02 14.06
CA ASN A 468 -15.92 1.66 13.82
C ASN A 468 -16.58 2.15 15.12
N ILE A 469 -15.94 1.89 16.27
CA ILE A 469 -16.40 2.27 17.60
C ILE A 469 -15.46 3.33 18.14
N ASP A 470 -15.95 4.55 18.34
CA ASP A 470 -15.17 5.66 18.89
C ASP A 470 -15.17 5.65 20.41
N LYS A 471 -14.87 4.49 21.01
CA LYS A 471 -14.80 4.29 22.48
C LYS A 471 -13.66 3.35 22.83
N ASP A 472 -13.12 3.55 24.04
CA ASP A 472 -12.18 2.63 24.66
C ASP A 472 -12.95 1.44 25.20
N LEU A 473 -13.03 0.39 24.39
CA LEU A 473 -13.72 -0.86 24.73
C LEU A 473 -12.69 -1.97 24.77
N GLN A 474 -12.71 -2.74 25.85
CA GLN A 474 -11.85 -3.93 26.00
C GLN A 474 -12.72 -5.20 25.95
N PRO A 475 -12.98 -5.74 24.74
CA PRO A 475 -13.80 -6.93 24.60
C PRO A 475 -13.07 -8.17 25.14
N LEU A 476 -13.84 -9.13 25.62
CA LEU A 476 -13.35 -10.46 25.90
C LEU A 476 -13.31 -11.28 24.59
N PHE A 477 -12.36 -12.19 24.48
CA PHE A 477 -12.19 -13.02 23.28
C PHE A 477 -12.38 -14.49 23.66
N THR A 478 -13.15 -15.22 22.86
CA THR A 478 -13.37 -16.66 22.99
C THR A 478 -13.28 -17.32 21.62
N GLU A 479 -12.67 -18.49 21.57
CA GLU A 479 -12.48 -19.24 20.32
C GLU A 479 -13.18 -20.61 20.36
N SER A 480 -13.61 -21.08 21.56
CA SER A 480 -14.25 -22.36 21.73
C SER A 480 -15.57 -22.27 22.51
N ILE A 481 -16.47 -23.24 22.31
CA ILE A 481 -17.73 -23.36 23.05
C ILE A 481 -17.49 -23.54 24.56
N GLN A 482 -16.43 -24.25 24.93
CA GLN A 482 -16.06 -24.45 26.32
C GLN A 482 -15.71 -23.15 27.03
N GLU A 483 -15.05 -22.21 26.34
CA GLU A 483 -14.78 -20.86 26.87
C GLU A 483 -16.08 -20.05 27.01
N LEU A 484 -17.06 -20.23 26.11
CA LEU A 484 -18.36 -19.58 26.22
C LEU A 484 -19.14 -20.07 27.48
N GLU A 485 -19.06 -21.37 27.82
CA GLU A 485 -19.72 -21.92 29.01
C GLU A 485 -19.13 -21.40 30.34
N GLN A 486 -17.91 -20.88 30.30
CA GLN A 486 -17.21 -20.29 31.45
C GLN A 486 -17.44 -18.81 31.61
N LEU A 487 -18.21 -18.16 30.71
CA LEU A 487 -18.47 -16.73 30.78
C LEU A 487 -19.28 -16.36 32.03
N GLN A 488 -18.87 -15.24 32.61
CA GLN A 488 -19.67 -14.57 33.64
C GLN A 488 -20.85 -13.86 32.99
N LEU A 489 -22.05 -14.16 33.46
CA LEU A 489 -23.28 -13.54 32.97
C LEU A 489 -23.71 -12.40 33.90
N PRO A 490 -24.36 -11.31 33.40
CA PRO A 490 -24.78 -11.12 32.01
C PRO A 490 -23.62 -10.72 31.08
N ALA A 491 -23.73 -11.04 29.78
CA ALA A 491 -22.72 -10.68 28.76
C ALA A 491 -23.36 -10.45 27.38
N TRP A 492 -22.77 -9.58 26.60
CA TRP A 492 -23.06 -9.43 25.18
C TRP A 492 -22.16 -10.33 24.37
N LEU A 493 -22.71 -11.14 23.46
CA LEU A 493 -21.94 -12.08 22.66
C LEU A 493 -22.14 -11.78 21.17
N MET A 494 -21.06 -11.42 20.48
CA MET A 494 -21.03 -11.22 19.04
C MET A 494 -20.30 -12.38 18.36
N MET A 495 -20.90 -12.98 17.34
CA MET A 495 -20.33 -14.11 16.58
C MET A 495 -20.85 -14.16 15.14
N ASP A 496 -20.17 -14.96 14.30
CA ASP A 496 -20.65 -15.30 12.95
C ASP A 496 -21.98 -16.06 13.04
N ALA A 497 -22.91 -15.78 12.13
CA ALA A 497 -24.21 -16.45 12.10
C ALA A 497 -24.09 -17.98 11.81
N ARG A 498 -22.99 -18.43 11.23
CA ARG A 498 -22.70 -19.86 11.05
C ARG A 498 -22.33 -20.52 12.37
N ASP A 499 -21.50 -19.84 13.17
CA ASP A 499 -21.09 -20.32 14.50
C ASP A 499 -22.30 -20.35 15.43
N TYR A 500 -23.18 -19.33 15.38
CA TYR A 500 -24.42 -19.33 16.13
C TYR A 500 -25.32 -20.53 15.77
N ARG A 501 -25.43 -20.87 14.48
CA ARG A 501 -26.20 -22.07 14.06
C ARG A 501 -25.56 -23.38 14.49
N ALA A 502 -24.22 -23.41 14.62
CA ALA A 502 -23.49 -24.58 15.10
C ALA A 502 -23.65 -24.80 16.61
N LEU A 503 -24.14 -23.81 17.38
CA LEU A 503 -24.46 -23.94 18.80
C LEU A 503 -25.76 -24.75 19.07
N GLN A 504 -26.42 -25.31 18.02
CA GLN A 504 -27.62 -26.16 18.20
C GLN A 504 -27.31 -27.28 19.19
N GLY A 505 -28.15 -27.38 20.24
CA GLY A 505 -27.95 -28.32 21.35
C GLY A 505 -27.24 -27.73 22.56
N SER A 506 -26.72 -26.52 22.51
CA SER A 506 -26.20 -25.79 23.66
C SER A 506 -27.25 -24.84 24.26
N PRO A 507 -27.12 -24.43 25.54
CA PRO A 507 -28.00 -23.43 26.15
C PRO A 507 -28.07 -22.10 25.38
N PHE A 508 -27.04 -21.75 24.65
CA PHE A 508 -26.94 -20.52 23.88
C PHE A 508 -27.83 -20.52 22.63
N ALA A 509 -28.19 -21.67 22.09
CA ALA A 509 -29.08 -21.80 20.93
C ALA A 509 -30.51 -21.31 21.24
N ALA A 510 -30.93 -21.30 22.50
CA ALA A 510 -32.24 -20.83 22.93
C ALA A 510 -32.31 -19.30 23.04
N VAL A 511 -31.20 -18.58 23.01
CA VAL A 511 -31.15 -17.12 23.12
C VAL A 511 -31.34 -16.48 21.74
N PRO A 512 -32.45 -15.77 21.48
CA PRO A 512 -32.67 -15.16 20.19
C PRO A 512 -31.68 -14.00 19.97
N PRO A 513 -31.21 -13.77 18.73
CA PRO A 513 -30.37 -12.63 18.41
C PRO A 513 -31.11 -11.30 18.63
N VAL A 514 -30.48 -10.37 19.35
CA VAL A 514 -30.98 -8.99 19.54
C VAL A 514 -30.72 -8.16 18.28
N LEU A 515 -29.61 -8.44 17.60
CA LEU A 515 -29.26 -7.83 16.32
C LEU A 515 -28.71 -8.90 15.37
N SER A 516 -29.14 -8.85 14.12
CA SER A 516 -28.58 -9.66 13.04
C SER A 516 -28.29 -8.76 11.85
N GLY A 517 -27.18 -8.99 11.17
CA GLY A 517 -26.83 -8.19 10.01
C GLY A 517 -25.49 -8.57 9.40
N ARG A 518 -25.20 -7.94 8.26
CA ARG A 518 -23.95 -8.16 7.55
C ARG A 518 -22.82 -7.35 8.19
N PHE A 519 -21.70 -8.03 8.40
CA PHE A 519 -20.44 -7.43 8.84
C PHE A 519 -19.30 -7.99 8.00
N ASP A 520 -18.60 -7.12 7.26
CA ASP A 520 -17.57 -7.51 6.27
C ASP A 520 -18.19 -8.43 5.18
N LYS A 521 -17.78 -9.66 5.11
CA LYS A 521 -18.21 -10.65 4.09
C LYS A 521 -19.32 -11.58 4.56
N ASP A 522 -19.50 -11.67 5.87
CA ASP A 522 -20.32 -12.68 6.52
C ASP A 522 -21.49 -12.04 7.30
N ASP A 523 -22.50 -12.83 7.61
CA ASP A 523 -23.59 -12.42 8.50
C ASP A 523 -23.18 -12.67 9.95
N TYR A 524 -23.48 -11.70 10.82
CA TYR A 524 -23.17 -11.72 12.24
C TYR A 524 -24.42 -11.54 13.07
N VAL A 525 -24.37 -12.07 14.30
CA VAL A 525 -25.40 -11.93 15.31
C VAL A 525 -24.82 -11.33 16.58
N LEU A 526 -25.63 -10.57 17.30
CA LEU A 526 -25.38 -10.09 18.64
C LEU A 526 -26.44 -10.68 19.57
N LEU A 527 -26.01 -11.39 20.60
CA LEU A 527 -26.87 -11.99 21.62
C LEU A 527 -26.68 -11.24 22.94
N HIS A 528 -27.73 -11.14 23.75
CA HIS A 528 -27.64 -10.71 25.12
C HIS A 528 -27.85 -11.93 26.03
N LEU A 529 -26.80 -12.39 26.67
CA LEU A 529 -26.80 -13.52 27.58
C LEU A 529 -27.15 -13.03 28.97
N ASN A 530 -28.34 -13.46 29.49
CA ASN A 530 -28.82 -13.09 30.80
C ASN A 530 -28.49 -14.16 31.86
N LEU A 531 -28.65 -13.81 33.14
CA LEU A 531 -28.56 -14.79 34.23
C LEU A 531 -29.61 -15.91 34.05
N PRO A 532 -29.33 -17.17 34.48
CA PRO A 532 -30.22 -18.31 34.27
C PRO A 532 -31.66 -18.12 34.76
N SER A 533 -31.90 -17.24 35.73
CA SER A 533 -33.24 -16.90 36.25
C SER A 533 -34.09 -16.03 35.29
N GLN A 534 -33.51 -15.52 34.22
CA GLN A 534 -34.18 -14.70 33.22
C GLN A 534 -34.27 -15.38 31.83
N MET A 535 -33.73 -16.57 31.68
CA MET A 535 -33.92 -17.36 30.48
C MET A 535 -35.35 -17.90 30.42
N PRO A 536 -36.09 -17.75 29.31
CA PRO A 536 -37.36 -18.42 29.17
C PRO A 536 -37.13 -19.94 29.30
N SER A 537 -37.89 -20.60 30.14
CA SER A 537 -37.90 -22.08 30.25
C SER A 537 -38.19 -22.69 28.88
N PRO A 538 -37.54 -23.81 28.50
CA PRO A 538 -37.64 -24.41 27.18
C PRO A 538 -39.05 -24.77 26.76
#